data_1f7059a7bd039a3feabfb50f9da548a9
#
_entry.id   1f7059a7bd039a3feabfb50f9da548a9
#
_cell.length_a   1.000
_cell.length_b   1.000
_cell.length_c   1.000
_cell.angle_alpha   90.00
_cell.angle_beta   90.00
_cell.angle_gamma   90.00
#
_symmetry.space_group_name_H-M   'P 1'
#
loop_
_entity.id
_entity.type
_entity.pdbx_description
1 polymer ?
#
loop_
_entity_poly.entity_id
_entity_poly.type
_entity_poly.pdbx_seq_one_letter_code
_entity_poly.pdbx_strand_id
1 'polypeptide(L)'
;DPYWTEMFKMNVDGCGSDLDEYARRVLMCSLTYGQSHILVDYPAPSGAVSLAEERQQNRRPYWIEVDPTNLYGWRLDRESNYGNLIQVRIGEKAVLPDGQFGEKVFDQIRVIEPGRYRVFRKKEQIEEMYDVSDNSVTGNFEAGSADKDYRQVESGNFSLGEIPLVTIYSGKTDNLVSK
;
A
#
# COMPACT_ATOMS: atom_id res chain seq x y z
N ASP A 1 -9.60 21.21 10.09
CA ASP A 1 -8.84 22.34 9.58
C ASP A 1 -9.20 22.58 8.12
N PRO A 2 -9.81 23.72 7.74
CA PRO A 2 -10.26 24.02 6.38
C PRO A 2 -9.12 23.90 5.34
N TYR A 3 -7.91 24.27 5.71
CA TYR A 3 -6.72 24.18 4.85
C TYR A 3 -6.51 22.74 4.34
N TRP A 4 -6.51 21.76 5.25
CA TRP A 4 -6.33 20.37 4.87
C TRP A 4 -7.48 19.84 4.00
N THR A 5 -8.72 20.25 4.31
CA THR A 5 -9.89 19.82 3.54
C THR A 5 -9.83 20.29 2.10
N GLU A 6 -9.48 21.57 1.87
CA GLU A 6 -9.38 22.12 0.51
C GLU A 6 -8.19 21.51 -0.26
N MET A 7 -7.02 21.43 0.38
CA MET A 7 -5.84 20.81 -0.24
C MET A 7 -6.09 19.34 -0.59
N PHE A 8 -6.79 18.60 0.28
CA PHE A 8 -7.14 17.21 0.03
C PHE A 8 -8.09 17.06 -1.16
N LYS A 9 -9.14 17.87 -1.26
CA LYS A 9 -10.09 17.83 -2.38
C LYS A 9 -9.43 18.05 -3.74
N MET A 10 -8.40 18.88 -3.79
CA MET A 10 -7.71 19.25 -5.03
C MET A 10 -6.70 18.20 -5.49
N ASN A 11 -6.27 17.30 -4.60
CA ASN A 11 -5.27 16.27 -4.92
C ASN A 11 -5.36 15.14 -3.91
N VAL A 12 -6.31 14.23 -4.10
CA VAL A 12 -6.66 13.15 -3.17
C VAL A 12 -5.58 12.07 -3.10
N ASP A 13 -5.00 11.73 -4.25
CA ASP A 13 -4.07 10.61 -4.43
C ASP A 13 -2.58 11.02 -4.35
N GLY A 14 -2.30 12.31 -4.18
CA GLY A 14 -0.93 12.81 -4.25
C GLY A 14 -0.37 12.93 -5.67
N CYS A 15 -1.13 12.51 -6.69
CA CYS A 15 -0.75 12.51 -8.11
C CYS A 15 -1.47 13.59 -8.93
N GLY A 16 -2.32 14.40 -8.29
CA GLY A 16 -3.02 15.52 -8.91
C GLY A 16 -4.49 15.27 -9.21
N SER A 17 -5.04 14.08 -8.90
CA SER A 17 -6.47 13.82 -9.07
C SER A 17 -7.28 14.57 -8.02
N ASP A 18 -8.28 15.33 -8.44
CA ASP A 18 -9.26 15.91 -7.52
C ASP A 18 -10.24 14.84 -6.99
N LEU A 19 -11.05 15.22 -6.00
CA LEU A 19 -11.97 14.29 -5.36
C LEU A 19 -13.04 13.74 -6.33
N ASP A 20 -13.53 14.54 -7.27
CA ASP A 20 -14.58 14.13 -8.21
C ASP A 20 -14.03 13.15 -9.25
N GLU A 21 -12.84 13.41 -9.77
CA GLU A 21 -12.13 12.50 -10.67
C GLU A 21 -11.81 11.17 -9.98
N TYR A 22 -11.27 11.25 -8.76
CA TYR A 22 -10.95 10.07 -7.96
C TYR A 22 -12.20 9.23 -7.65
N ALA A 23 -13.29 9.87 -7.20
CA ALA A 23 -14.55 9.19 -6.91
C ALA A 23 -15.15 8.52 -8.15
N ARG A 24 -15.06 9.17 -9.32
CA ARG A 24 -15.51 8.59 -10.60
C ARG A 24 -14.70 7.34 -10.94
N ARG A 25 -13.38 7.37 -10.78
CA ARG A 25 -12.49 6.24 -11.05
C ARG A 25 -12.80 5.05 -10.14
N VAL A 26 -12.94 5.28 -8.85
CA VAL A 26 -13.32 4.27 -7.85
C VAL A 26 -14.71 3.67 -8.15
N LEU A 27 -15.68 4.52 -8.52
CA LEU A 27 -17.01 4.06 -8.92
C LEU A 27 -16.95 3.17 -10.16
N MET A 28 -16.23 3.58 -11.20
CA MET A 28 -16.07 2.77 -12.42
C MET A 28 -15.40 1.43 -12.13
N CYS A 29 -14.36 1.41 -11.28
CA CYS A 29 -13.72 0.19 -10.82
C CYS A 29 -14.73 -0.71 -10.08
N SER A 30 -15.49 -0.15 -9.13
CA SER A 30 -16.47 -0.92 -8.37
C SER A 30 -17.61 -1.47 -9.25
N LEU A 31 -18.05 -0.73 -10.26
CA LEU A 31 -19.05 -1.21 -11.22
C LEU A 31 -18.51 -2.32 -12.12
N THR A 32 -17.23 -2.26 -12.48
CA THR A 32 -16.59 -3.25 -13.36
C THR A 32 -16.34 -4.57 -12.63
N TYR A 33 -15.82 -4.51 -11.41
CA TYR A 33 -15.40 -5.68 -10.64
C TYR A 33 -16.34 -6.08 -9.49
N GLY A 34 -17.41 -5.32 -9.28
CA GLY A 34 -18.32 -5.49 -8.15
C GLY A 34 -17.84 -4.84 -6.86
N GLN A 35 -16.58 -4.49 -6.79
CA GLN A 35 -15.93 -3.85 -5.64
C GLN A 35 -14.71 -3.03 -6.06
N SER A 36 -14.31 -2.08 -5.22
CA SER A 36 -13.07 -1.32 -5.31
C SER A 36 -12.52 -1.09 -3.90
N HIS A 37 -11.22 -0.90 -3.78
CA HIS A 37 -10.58 -0.70 -2.48
C HIS A 37 -9.79 0.60 -2.46
N ILE A 38 -9.84 1.29 -1.33
CA ILE A 38 -9.07 2.52 -1.07
C ILE A 38 -8.15 2.23 0.12
N LEU A 39 -6.86 2.29 -0.10
CA LEU A 39 -5.86 2.28 0.97
C LEU A 39 -5.53 3.73 1.33
N VAL A 40 -5.67 4.07 2.61
CA VAL A 40 -5.21 5.38 3.11
C VAL A 40 -3.76 5.22 3.56
N ASP A 41 -2.87 5.97 2.92
CA ASP A 41 -1.44 5.94 3.22
C ASP A 41 -0.94 7.32 3.66
N TYR A 42 0.21 7.37 4.30
CA TYR A 42 0.85 8.58 4.78
C TYR A 42 2.35 8.53 4.50
N PRO A 43 2.95 9.61 3.96
CA PRO A 43 4.39 9.63 3.67
C PRO A 43 5.22 9.34 4.92
N ALA A 44 6.21 8.44 4.81
CA ALA A 44 7.08 8.10 5.92
C ALA A 44 7.73 9.36 6.53
N PRO A 45 7.80 9.49 7.86
CA PRO A 45 8.42 10.64 8.50
C PRO A 45 9.93 10.66 8.24
N SER A 46 10.42 11.73 7.65
CA SER A 46 11.86 12.01 7.54
C SER A 46 12.33 12.86 8.74
N GLY A 47 12.35 12.26 9.94
CA GLY A 47 12.74 12.95 11.18
C GLY A 47 11.55 13.57 11.94
N ALA A 48 11.84 14.24 13.07
CA ALA A 48 10.85 14.99 13.84
C ALA A 48 10.49 16.26 13.07
N VAL A 49 9.29 16.29 12.52
CA VAL A 49 8.81 17.41 11.70
C VAL A 49 7.74 18.17 12.51
N SER A 50 7.86 19.49 12.54
CA SER A 50 6.84 20.34 13.13
C SER A 50 5.62 20.42 12.20
N LEU A 51 4.44 20.75 12.74
CA LEU A 51 3.22 20.94 11.94
C LEU A 51 3.41 22.01 10.82
N ALA A 52 4.26 23.01 11.05
CA ALA A 52 4.59 24.01 10.05
C ALA A 52 5.39 23.43 8.88
N GLU A 53 6.34 22.56 9.17
CA GLU A 53 7.15 21.85 8.16
C GLU A 53 6.31 20.82 7.39
N GLU A 54 5.40 20.11 8.05
CA GLU A 54 4.44 19.22 7.36
C GLU A 54 3.59 19.97 6.35
N ARG A 55 3.07 21.14 6.72
CA ARG A 55 2.31 22.00 5.81
C ARG A 55 3.16 22.50 4.64
N GLN A 56 4.39 22.95 4.92
CA GLN A 56 5.32 23.42 3.88
C GLN A 56 5.70 22.30 2.89
N GLN A 57 5.86 21.09 3.37
CA GLN A 57 6.19 19.90 2.57
C GLN A 57 4.95 19.23 1.96
N ASN A 58 3.75 19.77 2.20
CA ASN A 58 2.46 19.18 1.80
C ASN A 58 2.33 17.71 2.23
N ARG A 59 2.86 17.36 3.41
CA ARG A 59 2.78 16.01 3.96
C ARG A 59 1.41 15.79 4.58
N ARG A 60 0.65 14.92 3.99
CA ARG A 60 -0.73 14.62 4.39
C ARG A 60 -1.10 13.19 4.00
N PRO A 61 -2.14 12.62 4.59
CA PRO A 61 -2.71 11.38 4.10
C PRO A 61 -3.12 11.52 2.63
N TYR A 62 -2.95 10.46 1.87
CA TYR A 62 -3.43 10.34 0.50
C TYR A 62 -4.09 8.98 0.29
N TRP A 63 -4.93 8.89 -0.72
CA TRP A 63 -5.66 7.69 -1.04
C TRP A 63 -5.01 6.96 -2.23
N ILE A 64 -4.81 5.68 -2.06
CA ILE A 64 -4.36 4.79 -3.14
C ILE A 64 -5.54 3.92 -3.54
N GLU A 65 -5.94 3.97 -4.80
CA GLU A 65 -6.89 3.01 -5.35
C GLU A 65 -6.19 1.66 -5.51
N VAL A 66 -6.76 0.63 -4.91
CA VAL A 66 -6.30 -0.75 -5.05
C VAL A 66 -7.30 -1.50 -5.92
N ASP A 67 -6.86 -1.84 -7.13
CA ASP A 67 -7.65 -2.66 -8.05
C ASP A 67 -7.91 -4.03 -7.39
N PRO A 68 -9.14 -4.56 -7.46
CA PRO A 68 -9.48 -5.87 -6.89
C PRO A 68 -8.59 -7.02 -7.39
N THR A 69 -8.06 -6.92 -8.62
CA THR A 69 -7.13 -7.92 -9.18
C THR A 69 -5.76 -7.89 -8.51
N ASN A 70 -5.40 -6.77 -7.89
CA ASN A 70 -4.16 -6.58 -7.14
C ASN A 70 -4.31 -6.93 -5.65
N LEU A 71 -5.52 -7.19 -5.17
CA LEU A 71 -5.76 -7.65 -3.81
C LEU A 71 -5.57 -9.17 -3.75
N TYR A 72 -4.35 -9.63 -3.46
CA TYR A 72 -3.99 -11.06 -3.47
C TYR A 72 -4.62 -11.86 -2.32
N GLY A 73 -5.14 -11.19 -1.31
CA GLY A 73 -5.89 -11.82 -0.24
C GLY A 73 -5.80 -11.09 1.10
N TRP A 74 -6.58 -11.57 2.02
CA TRP A 74 -6.69 -11.01 3.37
C TRP A 74 -6.87 -12.11 4.41
N ARG A 75 -6.64 -11.76 5.66
CA ARG A 75 -6.94 -12.59 6.82
C ARG A 75 -7.79 -11.82 7.80
N LEU A 76 -8.75 -12.51 8.37
CA LEU A 76 -9.64 -12.00 9.41
C LEU A 76 -9.33 -12.69 10.73
N ASP A 77 -9.45 -11.94 11.82
CA ASP A 77 -9.47 -12.51 13.16
C ASP A 77 -10.80 -13.26 13.36
N ARG A 78 -10.72 -14.58 13.48
CA ARG A 78 -11.89 -15.45 13.67
C ARG A 78 -12.39 -15.50 15.12
N GLU A 79 -11.57 -15.04 16.07
CA GLU A 79 -11.92 -15.00 17.49
C GLU A 79 -12.71 -13.76 17.85
N SER A 80 -12.62 -12.71 17.03
CA SER A 80 -13.42 -11.50 17.18
C SER A 80 -14.80 -11.70 16.56
N ASN A 81 -15.85 -11.33 17.30
CA ASN A 81 -17.24 -11.42 16.84
C ASN A 81 -17.54 -10.60 15.57
N TYR A 82 -16.65 -9.69 15.16
CA TYR A 82 -16.81 -8.77 14.04
C TYR A 82 -15.86 -9.04 12.87
N GLY A 83 -14.97 -10.06 12.98
CA GLY A 83 -14.07 -10.43 11.92
C GLY A 83 -13.10 -9.31 11.52
N ASN A 84 -12.38 -8.76 12.49
CA ASN A 84 -11.41 -7.70 12.25
C ASN A 84 -10.34 -8.12 11.23
N LEU A 85 -9.99 -7.22 10.32
CA LEU A 85 -8.96 -7.45 9.33
C LEU A 85 -7.58 -7.42 10.00
N ILE A 86 -6.86 -8.54 9.96
CA ILE A 86 -5.54 -8.67 10.61
C ILE A 86 -4.38 -8.73 9.63
N GLN A 87 -4.63 -8.97 8.36
CA GLN A 87 -3.62 -8.93 7.31
C GLN A 87 -4.25 -8.68 5.95
N VAL A 88 -3.59 -7.86 5.13
CA VAL A 88 -3.90 -7.66 3.71
C VAL A 88 -2.64 -7.83 2.89
N ARG A 89 -2.75 -8.42 1.70
CA ARG A 89 -1.68 -8.61 0.73
C ARG A 89 -2.05 -7.95 -0.59
N ILE A 90 -1.28 -6.96 -0.99
CA ILE A 90 -1.52 -6.15 -2.18
C ILE A 90 -0.35 -6.33 -3.14
N GLY A 91 -0.64 -6.70 -4.39
CA GLY A 91 0.34 -6.69 -5.47
C GLY A 91 0.55 -5.27 -5.98
N GLU A 92 1.79 -4.87 -6.14
CA GLU A 92 2.19 -3.54 -6.61
C GLU A 92 3.31 -3.67 -7.63
N LYS A 93 3.48 -2.63 -8.45
CA LYS A 93 4.64 -2.48 -9.33
C LYS A 93 5.53 -1.36 -8.84
N ALA A 94 6.80 -1.65 -8.64
CA ALA A 94 7.82 -0.66 -8.36
C ALA A 94 8.60 -0.36 -9.62
N VAL A 95 8.71 0.91 -9.98
CA VAL A 95 9.56 1.40 -11.06
C VAL A 95 10.84 1.94 -10.44
N LEU A 96 11.97 1.35 -10.78
CA LEU A 96 13.28 1.75 -10.27
C LEU A 96 14.19 2.19 -11.41
N PRO A 97 15.07 3.18 -11.20
CA PRO A 97 16.03 3.58 -12.22
C PRO A 97 16.96 2.41 -12.58
N ASP A 98 17.22 2.25 -13.88
CA ASP A 98 18.20 1.31 -14.43
C ASP A 98 19.23 2.09 -15.25
N GLY A 99 20.32 2.49 -14.61
CA GLY A 99 21.30 3.40 -15.18
C GLY A 99 20.77 4.83 -15.32
N GLN A 100 21.35 5.58 -16.25
CA GLN A 100 21.02 7.01 -16.44
C GLN A 100 19.75 7.25 -17.26
N PHE A 101 19.36 6.30 -18.10
CA PHE A 101 18.28 6.50 -19.10
C PHE A 101 17.22 5.40 -19.06
N GLY A 102 17.41 4.34 -18.26
CA GLY A 102 16.51 3.20 -18.20
C GLY A 102 15.67 3.17 -16.92
N GLU A 103 14.58 2.42 -17.00
CA GLU A 103 13.73 2.08 -15.85
C GLU A 103 13.44 0.57 -15.86
N LYS A 104 13.45 -0.04 -14.69
CA LYS A 104 13.07 -1.43 -14.50
C LYS A 104 11.81 -1.51 -13.65
N VAL A 105 10.87 -2.35 -14.08
CA VAL A 105 9.61 -2.58 -13.37
C VAL A 105 9.70 -3.90 -12.62
N PHE A 106 9.44 -3.85 -11.31
CA PHE A 106 9.46 -5.01 -10.43
C PHE A 106 8.08 -5.27 -9.85
N ASP A 107 7.67 -6.52 -9.86
CA ASP A 107 6.48 -6.95 -9.12
C ASP A 107 6.84 -7.10 -7.64
N GLN A 108 6.05 -6.47 -6.78
CA GLN A 108 6.22 -6.55 -5.34
C GLN A 108 4.90 -6.84 -4.64
N ILE A 109 4.98 -7.38 -3.43
CA ILE A 109 3.84 -7.66 -2.57
C ILE A 109 3.99 -6.81 -1.31
N ARG A 110 3.02 -5.93 -1.07
CA ARG A 110 2.89 -5.21 0.19
C ARG A 110 1.99 -6.02 1.12
N VAL A 111 2.50 -6.36 2.29
CA VAL A 111 1.77 -7.01 3.37
C VAL A 111 1.52 -5.97 4.45
N ILE A 112 0.26 -5.70 4.74
CA ILE A 112 -0.18 -4.73 5.75
C ILE A 112 -0.84 -5.49 6.89
N GLU A 113 -0.41 -5.19 8.10
CA GLU A 113 -0.94 -5.71 9.37
C GLU A 113 -1.23 -4.51 10.30
N PRO A 114 -2.04 -4.63 11.33
CA PRO A 114 -2.25 -3.53 12.27
C PRO A 114 -0.91 -3.01 12.81
N GLY A 115 -0.66 -1.72 12.62
CA GLY A 115 0.54 -1.02 13.08
C GLY A 115 1.81 -1.20 12.25
N ARG A 116 1.82 -2.04 11.23
CA ARG A 116 3.03 -2.26 10.40
C ARG A 116 2.74 -2.65 8.96
N TYR A 117 3.72 -2.39 8.07
CA TYR A 117 3.73 -2.95 6.72
C TYR A 117 5.11 -3.52 6.38
N ARG A 118 5.14 -4.43 5.40
CA ARG A 118 6.33 -5.05 4.84
C ARG A 118 6.17 -5.18 3.33
N VAL A 119 7.22 -4.95 2.58
CA VAL A 119 7.24 -5.09 1.12
C VAL A 119 8.21 -6.19 0.73
N PHE A 120 7.77 -7.08 -0.13
CA PHE A 120 8.51 -8.24 -0.60
C PHE A 120 8.65 -8.20 -2.12
N ARG A 121 9.85 -8.55 -2.61
CA ARG A 121 10.14 -8.77 -4.05
C ARG A 121 10.69 -10.16 -4.27
N LYS A 122 10.53 -10.70 -5.48
CA LYS A 122 11.15 -11.96 -5.86
C LYS A 122 12.66 -11.83 -5.85
N LYS A 123 13.36 -12.86 -5.34
CA LYS A 123 14.83 -12.88 -5.25
C LYS A 123 15.49 -12.78 -6.62
N GLU A 124 14.99 -13.50 -7.62
CA GLU A 124 15.48 -13.43 -9.00
C GLU A 124 15.53 -12.01 -9.53
N GLN A 125 14.49 -11.21 -9.28
CA GLN A 125 14.42 -9.82 -9.71
C GLN A 125 15.40 -8.91 -8.96
N ILE A 126 15.75 -9.25 -7.71
CA ILE A 126 16.71 -8.49 -6.91
C ILE A 126 18.13 -8.80 -7.39
N GLU A 127 18.44 -10.08 -7.68
CA GLU A 127 19.74 -10.52 -8.18
C GLU A 127 20.07 -9.92 -9.56
N GLU A 128 19.07 -9.74 -10.41
CA GLU A 128 19.23 -9.03 -11.67
C GLU A 128 19.55 -7.52 -11.53
N MET A 129 19.24 -6.95 -10.40
CA MET A 129 19.41 -5.51 -10.14
C MET A 129 20.78 -5.18 -9.52
N TYR A 130 21.29 -6.08 -8.70
CA TYR A 130 22.58 -5.95 -8.03
C TYR A 130 23.53 -6.99 -8.57
N ASP A 131 24.57 -6.56 -9.31
CA ASP A 131 25.69 -7.44 -9.65
C ASP A 131 26.21 -8.06 -8.35
N VAL A 132 26.17 -9.39 -8.22
CA VAL A 132 26.29 -10.18 -6.97
C VAL A 132 27.64 -10.03 -6.24
N SER A 133 28.47 -9.05 -6.63
CA SER A 133 29.77 -8.80 -6.03
C SER A 133 29.75 -7.95 -4.74
N ASP A 134 28.64 -7.34 -4.37
CA ASP A 134 28.57 -6.49 -3.18
C ASP A 134 27.74 -7.13 -2.06
N ASN A 135 28.45 -7.76 -1.12
CA ASN A 135 27.90 -8.42 0.09
C ASN A 135 27.31 -7.45 1.14
N SER A 136 27.00 -6.20 0.78
CA SER A 136 26.60 -5.15 1.74
C SER A 136 25.11 -5.13 2.11
N VAL A 137 24.26 -5.99 1.56
CA VAL A 137 22.83 -6.06 1.93
C VAL A 137 22.56 -7.22 2.90
N THR A 138 23.12 -7.11 4.10
CA THR A 138 22.83 -8.03 5.22
C THR A 138 21.71 -7.46 6.11
N GLY A 139 20.46 -7.65 5.72
CA GLY A 139 19.35 -7.58 6.67
C GLY A 139 19.07 -8.99 7.22
N ASN A 140 19.19 -9.18 8.54
CA ASN A 140 18.77 -10.42 9.20
C ASN A 140 17.26 -10.56 9.10
N PHE A 141 16.78 -11.46 8.24
CA PHE A 141 15.37 -11.74 8.08
C PHE A 141 15.09 -13.19 8.46
N GLU A 142 14.22 -13.39 9.45
CA GLU A 142 13.62 -14.69 9.74
C GLU A 142 12.63 -15.05 8.62
N ALA A 143 13.07 -15.86 7.67
CA ALA A 143 12.23 -16.33 6.58
C ALA A 143 11.38 -17.52 7.03
N GLY A 144 10.07 -17.36 7.00
CA GLY A 144 9.14 -18.49 7.05
C GLY A 144 9.27 -19.38 5.80
N SER A 145 8.91 -20.66 5.91
CA SER A 145 9.14 -21.68 4.87
C SER A 145 8.42 -21.45 3.52
N ALA A 146 7.41 -20.56 3.47
CA ALA A 146 6.68 -20.21 2.24
C ALA A 146 7.31 -19.05 1.46
N ASP A 147 8.29 -18.36 2.05
CA ASP A 147 8.86 -17.11 1.52
C ASP A 147 10.25 -17.32 0.89
N LYS A 148 10.60 -18.55 0.55
CA LYS A 148 11.94 -18.88 0.01
C LYS A 148 12.29 -18.11 -1.25
N ASP A 149 11.29 -17.77 -2.05
CA ASP A 149 11.46 -17.08 -3.33
C ASP A 149 11.32 -15.55 -3.22
N TYR A 150 10.97 -15.04 -2.03
CA TYR A 150 10.76 -13.63 -1.78
C TYR A 150 11.75 -13.10 -0.75
N ARG A 151 12.17 -11.84 -0.94
CA ARG A 151 12.99 -11.09 0.00
C ARG A 151 12.26 -9.83 0.44
N GLN A 152 12.26 -9.55 1.73
CA GLN A 152 11.77 -8.27 2.25
C GLN A 152 12.74 -7.16 1.86
N VAL A 153 12.23 -6.14 1.19
CA VAL A 153 13.01 -4.98 0.71
C VAL A 153 12.71 -3.71 1.49
N GLU A 154 11.53 -3.64 2.12
CA GLU A 154 11.10 -2.48 2.88
C GLU A 154 10.19 -2.91 4.04
N SER A 155 10.20 -2.13 5.12
CA SER A 155 9.22 -2.25 6.21
C SER A 155 9.07 -0.92 6.93
N GLY A 156 7.90 -0.71 7.51
CA GLY A 156 7.62 0.47 8.33
C GLY A 156 6.51 0.19 9.34
N ASN A 157 6.43 1.10 10.31
CA ASN A 157 5.39 1.07 11.34
C ASN A 157 4.53 2.33 11.22
N PHE A 158 3.26 2.19 11.58
CA PHE A 158 2.32 3.29 11.69
C PHE A 158 1.51 3.16 12.99
N SER A 159 0.94 4.28 13.44
CA SER A 159 0.27 4.33 14.75
C SER A 159 -1.17 3.81 14.76
N LEU A 160 -1.75 3.52 13.60
CA LEU A 160 -3.11 2.99 13.51
C LEU A 160 -3.16 1.54 13.99
N GLY A 161 -4.10 1.24 14.89
CA GLY A 161 -4.38 -0.12 15.36
C GLY A 161 -5.17 -0.98 14.38
N GLU A 162 -5.55 -0.42 13.23
CA GLU A 162 -6.35 -1.06 12.19
C GLU A 162 -5.66 -0.92 10.83
N ILE A 163 -5.99 -1.81 9.90
CA ILE A 163 -5.52 -1.71 8.53
C ILE A 163 -6.36 -0.65 7.80
N PRO A 164 -5.75 0.42 7.27
CA PRO A 164 -6.46 1.55 6.68
C PRO A 164 -6.96 1.25 5.25
N LEU A 165 -7.64 0.12 5.06
CA LEU A 165 -8.23 -0.31 3.79
C LEU A 165 -9.75 -0.23 3.85
N VAL A 166 -10.34 0.59 2.98
CA VAL A 166 -11.78 0.73 2.83
C VAL A 166 -12.22 0.03 1.56
N THR A 167 -13.24 -0.83 1.66
CA THR A 167 -13.83 -1.50 0.49
C THR A 167 -15.18 -0.88 0.15
N ILE A 168 -15.36 -0.54 -1.11
CA ILE A 168 -16.58 0.01 -1.69
C ILE A 168 -17.20 -1.05 -2.60
N TYR A 169 -18.47 -1.37 -2.36
CA TYR A 169 -19.22 -2.34 -3.15
C TYR A 169 -20.25 -1.64 -4.04
N SER A 170 -20.36 -2.07 -5.29
CA SER A 170 -21.37 -1.55 -6.24
C SER A 170 -22.72 -2.26 -6.17
N GLY A 171 -22.84 -3.34 -5.40
CA GLY A 171 -24.05 -4.14 -5.26
C GLY A 171 -24.20 -4.75 -3.87
N LYS A 172 -25.30 -5.45 -3.62
CA LYS A 172 -25.45 -6.30 -2.43
C LYS A 172 -24.49 -7.47 -2.56
N THR A 173 -23.33 -7.34 -1.97
CA THR A 173 -22.42 -8.48 -1.74
C THR A 173 -22.55 -8.88 -0.30
N ASP A 174 -22.59 -10.19 -0.04
CA ASP A 174 -22.33 -10.68 1.32
C ASP A 174 -21.01 -10.09 1.76
N ASN A 175 -20.98 -9.42 2.90
CA ASN A 175 -19.80 -8.77 3.43
C ASN A 175 -18.60 -9.69 3.34
N LEU A 176 -17.40 -9.16 3.03
CA LEU A 176 -16.11 -9.88 3.11
C LEU A 176 -15.93 -10.64 4.46
N VAL A 177 -16.74 -10.30 5.44
CA VAL A 177 -16.74 -10.83 6.80
C VAL A 177 -17.61 -12.11 6.96
N SER A 178 -18.41 -12.49 5.99
CA SER A 178 -19.48 -13.49 6.21
C SER A 178 -19.20 -14.89 5.65
N LYS A 179 -17.94 -15.29 5.42
CA LYS A 179 -17.69 -16.74 5.18
C LYS A 179 -16.37 -17.20 5.75
#